data_c27e776f9d550906246900d9635eae48
#
_entry.id   c27e776f9d550906246900d9635eae48
#
_cell.length_a   1.000
_cell.length_b   1.000
_cell.length_c   1.000
_cell.angle_alpha   90.00
_cell.angle_beta   90.00
_cell.angle_gamma   90.00
#
_symmetry.space_group_name_H-M   'P 1'
#
loop_
_entity.id
_entity.type
_entity.pdbx_description
1 polymer ?
#
loop_
_entity_poly.entity_id
_entity_poly.type
_entity_poly.pdbx_seq_one_letter_code
_entity_poly.pdbx_strand_id
1 'polypeptide(L)'
;MKATGQFECIECGFQSPKYYGRCPQCQEWNTMVESESGETAAAGESTPVNLPQKISEIDPRQIGRLVTGMDEFDRVLGGGIVSHSVILIGGEPGVGKSTLLLEVSALLSAQGKKVLYYSGEESALQIKLRAERLAIHSDNIFLFTIGTLEDLKSHVRELMPDFLIIDSIQTITSKKTAALSGSVSSLRYVTAEIIELTKKSGITVFIIGHITKEGQLAGPKTLEHMVDAVLYFQGETQTDIRLLRAEKNRFGPMNEIGIFQMSEKGLTSVNDPSQILIQNRQAPAPGTAIFPAMNGLRPLLTEIQALVSESPFAGNPRRIAIGFDNYRLSMLISIIEKKLKLPFYKSDVFLNITGGMVIREPAADLAVCSALISSYKNINPRPNSIIMGEVGLTGEIRPISFLETRLKEAIRQGFSTMCLPAGQSRSPNYHDISVVSIENIRDLLDFIKKQLPRPDRNN
;
A
#
# COMPACT_ATOMS: atom_id res chain seq x y z
N MET A 1 -51.73 16.03 -0.67
CA MET A 1 -52.72 14.96 -0.75
C MET A 1 -52.03 13.70 -0.21
N LYS A 2 -52.62 13.01 0.80
CA LYS A 2 -52.04 11.80 1.39
C LYS A 2 -52.12 10.66 0.39
N ALA A 3 -51.02 9.98 0.12
CA ALA A 3 -51.00 8.76 -0.66
C ALA A 3 -51.87 7.70 0.06
N THR A 4 -52.92 7.21 -0.63
CA THR A 4 -53.79 6.13 -0.13
C THR A 4 -53.10 4.80 -0.46
N GLY A 5 -52.55 4.12 0.55
CA GLY A 5 -52.02 2.75 0.41
C GLY A 5 -53.12 1.84 -0.11
N GLN A 6 -52.78 0.94 -1.03
CA GLN A 6 -53.63 -0.18 -1.44
C GLN A 6 -53.22 -1.43 -0.64
N PHE A 7 -54.22 -2.17 -0.11
CA PHE A 7 -53.99 -3.41 0.62
C PHE A 7 -54.47 -4.59 -0.24
N GLU A 8 -53.69 -5.68 -0.27
CA GLU A 8 -54.02 -6.89 -1.02
C GLU A 8 -53.99 -8.10 -0.10
N CYS A 9 -54.97 -8.96 -0.26
CA CYS A 9 -55.06 -10.22 0.49
C CYS A 9 -54.11 -11.25 -0.14
N ILE A 10 -53.17 -11.78 0.62
CA ILE A 10 -52.18 -12.78 0.20
C ILE A 10 -52.80 -14.14 -0.17
N GLU A 11 -54.03 -14.44 0.33
CA GLU A 11 -54.71 -15.73 0.09
C GLU A 11 -55.61 -15.70 -1.15
N CYS A 12 -56.31 -14.59 -1.43
CA CYS A 12 -57.26 -14.56 -2.50
C CYS A 12 -57.07 -13.41 -3.51
N GLY A 13 -56.07 -12.54 -3.33
CA GLY A 13 -55.80 -11.41 -4.23
C GLY A 13 -56.80 -10.25 -4.13
N PHE A 14 -57.68 -10.21 -3.16
CA PHE A 14 -58.67 -9.12 -3.01
C PHE A 14 -57.93 -7.82 -2.65
N GLN A 15 -58.18 -6.76 -3.44
CA GLN A 15 -57.56 -5.44 -3.28
C GLN A 15 -58.54 -4.43 -2.66
N SER A 16 -58.04 -3.61 -1.73
CA SER A 16 -58.81 -2.57 -1.05
C SER A 16 -57.95 -1.35 -0.71
N PRO A 17 -58.53 -0.13 -0.79
CA PRO A 17 -57.88 1.09 -0.30
C PRO A 17 -57.83 1.20 1.23
N LYS A 18 -58.44 0.24 1.97
CA LYS A 18 -58.44 0.20 3.42
C LYS A 18 -57.97 -1.14 3.91
N TYR A 19 -57.24 -1.12 5.03
CA TYR A 19 -56.86 -2.33 5.73
C TYR A 19 -58.08 -2.96 6.43
N TYR A 20 -58.22 -4.26 6.22
CA TYR A 20 -59.21 -5.09 6.94
C TYR A 20 -58.45 -6.17 7.74
N GLY A 21 -58.71 -6.28 9.01
CA GLY A 21 -58.15 -7.35 9.85
C GLY A 21 -58.64 -8.75 9.45
N ARG A 22 -59.81 -8.83 8.73
CA ARG A 22 -60.37 -10.01 8.10
C ARG A 22 -60.71 -9.69 6.65
N CYS A 23 -60.21 -10.48 5.72
CA CYS A 23 -60.47 -10.25 4.29
C CYS A 23 -61.99 -10.35 3.99
N PRO A 24 -62.61 -9.34 3.33
CA PRO A 24 -64.03 -9.39 3.02
C PRO A 24 -64.42 -10.49 2.01
N GLN A 25 -63.45 -10.96 1.19
CA GLN A 25 -63.72 -11.93 0.13
C GLN A 25 -63.50 -13.37 0.61
N CYS A 26 -62.33 -13.72 1.19
CA CYS A 26 -62.07 -15.08 1.63
C CYS A 26 -62.32 -15.31 3.16
N GLN A 27 -62.62 -14.26 3.89
CA GLN A 27 -62.92 -14.25 5.31
C GLN A 27 -61.75 -14.73 6.22
N GLU A 28 -60.54 -14.85 5.69
CA GLU A 28 -59.38 -15.20 6.49
C GLU A 28 -58.83 -14.00 7.28
N TRP A 29 -58.27 -14.25 8.46
CA TRP A 29 -57.76 -13.22 9.37
C TRP A 29 -56.28 -12.92 9.06
N ASN A 30 -55.90 -11.63 9.17
CA ASN A 30 -54.52 -11.14 9.04
C ASN A 30 -53.87 -11.45 7.69
N THR A 31 -54.66 -11.54 6.63
CA THR A 31 -54.19 -11.83 5.27
C THR A 31 -54.06 -10.58 4.36
N MET A 32 -54.43 -9.40 4.86
CA MET A 32 -54.28 -8.14 4.13
C MET A 32 -52.91 -7.55 4.40
N VAL A 33 -52.13 -7.37 3.35
CA VAL A 33 -50.80 -6.70 3.39
C VAL A 33 -50.86 -5.43 2.56
N GLU A 34 -50.11 -4.40 2.96
CA GLU A 34 -49.98 -3.17 2.20
C GLU A 34 -49.22 -3.48 0.92
N SER A 35 -49.89 -3.40 -0.24
CA SER A 35 -49.20 -3.46 -1.52
C SER A 35 -48.61 -2.10 -1.77
N GLU A 36 -47.29 -2.02 -1.92
CA GLU A 36 -46.64 -0.83 -2.44
C GLU A 36 -47.26 -0.55 -3.81
N SER A 37 -48.07 0.52 -3.91
CA SER A 37 -48.67 0.95 -5.16
C SER A 37 -47.55 1.21 -6.14
N GLY A 38 -47.41 0.29 -7.11
CA GLY A 38 -46.52 0.47 -8.22
C GLY A 38 -46.84 1.77 -8.90
N GLU A 39 -45.95 2.72 -8.87
CA GLU A 39 -45.92 3.78 -9.85
C GLU A 39 -46.00 3.10 -11.23
N THR A 40 -47.00 3.47 -12.01
CA THR A 40 -47.12 3.09 -13.42
C THR A 40 -45.80 3.42 -14.09
N ALA A 41 -45.01 2.39 -14.31
CA ALA A 41 -43.79 2.46 -15.07
C ALA A 41 -44.10 2.96 -16.46
N ALA A 42 -43.83 4.23 -16.74
CA ALA A 42 -43.52 4.67 -18.09
C ALA A 42 -42.43 3.74 -18.61
N ALA A 43 -42.65 3.16 -19.79
CA ALA A 43 -41.74 2.27 -20.47
C ALA A 43 -40.34 2.90 -20.55
N GLY A 44 -39.40 2.39 -19.74
CA GLY A 44 -38.05 2.87 -19.68
C GLY A 44 -37.19 1.84 -18.93
N GLU A 45 -36.47 1.07 -19.73
CA GLU A 45 -35.30 0.26 -19.36
C GLU A 45 -35.50 -0.80 -18.26
N SER A 46 -35.83 -2.00 -18.70
CA SER A 46 -35.63 -3.21 -17.94
C SER A 46 -34.14 -3.29 -17.54
N THR A 47 -33.83 -3.07 -16.25
CA THR A 47 -32.56 -3.47 -15.67
C THR A 47 -32.34 -4.93 -16.06
N PRO A 48 -31.22 -5.31 -16.70
CA PRO A 48 -30.97 -6.70 -17.04
C PRO A 48 -30.99 -7.50 -15.74
N VAL A 49 -31.93 -8.45 -15.64
CA VAL A 49 -31.92 -9.42 -14.55
C VAL A 49 -30.61 -10.18 -14.68
N ASN A 50 -29.70 -9.97 -13.73
CA ASN A 50 -28.41 -10.67 -13.68
C ASN A 50 -28.70 -12.15 -13.38
N LEU A 51 -28.90 -12.96 -14.45
CA LEU A 51 -29.08 -14.39 -14.31
C LEU A 51 -27.75 -15.04 -13.90
N PRO A 52 -27.79 -16.09 -13.08
CA PRO A 52 -26.59 -16.86 -12.75
C PRO A 52 -25.90 -17.34 -14.03
N GLN A 53 -24.58 -17.09 -14.14
CA GLN A 53 -23.76 -17.51 -15.26
C GLN A 53 -22.80 -18.60 -14.82
N LYS A 54 -22.50 -19.55 -15.72
CA LYS A 54 -21.47 -20.56 -15.46
C LYS A 54 -20.11 -19.89 -15.50
N ILE A 55 -19.23 -20.21 -14.53
CA ILE A 55 -17.88 -19.65 -14.45
C ILE A 55 -17.07 -19.91 -15.74
N SER A 56 -17.34 -21.02 -16.44
CA SER A 56 -16.71 -21.39 -17.72
C SER A 56 -17.12 -20.50 -18.91
N GLU A 57 -18.23 -19.77 -18.79
CA GLU A 57 -18.76 -18.88 -19.81
C GLU A 57 -18.28 -17.44 -19.64
N ILE A 58 -17.62 -17.12 -18.49
CA ILE A 58 -17.09 -15.80 -18.20
C ILE A 58 -15.69 -15.69 -18.82
N ASP A 59 -15.53 -14.77 -19.78
CA ASP A 59 -14.23 -14.49 -20.38
C ASP A 59 -13.42 -13.54 -19.47
N PRO A 60 -12.33 -13.99 -18.82
CA PRO A 60 -11.51 -13.14 -17.96
C PRO A 60 -10.79 -12.01 -18.71
N ARG A 61 -10.72 -12.07 -20.06
CA ARG A 61 -10.16 -11.00 -20.90
C ARG A 61 -11.04 -9.75 -20.98
N GLN A 62 -12.30 -9.85 -20.55
CA GLN A 62 -13.20 -8.68 -20.44
C GLN A 62 -12.80 -7.73 -19.30
N ILE A 63 -12.00 -8.19 -18.35
CA ILE A 63 -11.44 -7.34 -17.30
C ILE A 63 -10.14 -6.74 -17.84
N GLY A 64 -10.25 -5.65 -18.60
CA GLY A 64 -9.11 -4.89 -19.08
C GLY A 64 -8.35 -4.21 -17.94
N ARG A 65 -7.02 -4.19 -18.01
CA ARG A 65 -6.19 -3.32 -17.19
C ARG A 65 -5.81 -2.09 -18.00
N LEU A 66 -6.03 -0.93 -17.43
CA LEU A 66 -5.61 0.34 -18.03
C LEU A 66 -4.28 0.75 -17.39
N VAL A 67 -3.24 0.83 -18.22
CA VAL A 67 -1.93 1.33 -17.83
C VAL A 67 -1.98 2.85 -17.84
N THR A 68 -1.61 3.49 -16.73
CA THR A 68 -1.65 4.96 -16.62
C THR A 68 -0.45 5.60 -17.32
N GLY A 69 0.67 4.89 -17.42
CA GLY A 69 1.97 5.40 -17.86
C GLY A 69 2.84 5.92 -16.70
N MET A 70 2.37 5.80 -15.46
CA MET A 70 3.14 6.03 -14.24
C MET A 70 3.59 4.67 -13.69
N ASP A 71 4.76 4.20 -14.10
CA ASP A 71 5.22 2.82 -13.90
C ASP A 71 5.11 2.31 -12.46
N GLU A 72 5.49 3.13 -11.50
CA GLU A 72 5.46 2.75 -10.08
C GLU A 72 4.03 2.69 -9.54
N PHE A 73 3.09 3.51 -10.06
CA PHE A 73 1.67 3.44 -9.72
C PHE A 73 1.02 2.19 -10.32
N ASP A 74 1.26 1.93 -11.59
CA ASP A 74 0.74 0.75 -12.29
C ASP A 74 1.26 -0.54 -11.66
N ARG A 75 2.53 -0.57 -11.23
CA ARG A 75 3.13 -1.70 -10.51
C ARG A 75 2.37 -2.03 -9.23
N VAL A 76 2.12 -1.03 -8.39
CA VAL A 76 1.42 -1.23 -7.11
C VAL A 76 0.01 -1.77 -7.32
N LEU A 77 -0.62 -1.40 -8.43
CA LEU A 77 -1.93 -1.94 -8.83
C LEU A 77 -1.86 -3.32 -9.48
N GLY A 78 -0.64 -3.88 -9.65
CA GLY A 78 -0.45 -5.20 -10.27
C GLY A 78 -0.48 -5.17 -11.80
N GLY A 79 0.01 -4.08 -12.40
CA GLY A 79 0.14 -3.86 -13.84
C GLY A 79 -0.93 -2.96 -14.45
N GLY A 80 -1.55 -2.08 -13.65
CA GLY A 80 -2.51 -1.08 -14.09
C GLY A 80 -3.87 -1.15 -13.39
N ILE A 81 -4.70 -0.17 -13.68
CA ILE A 81 -6.04 -0.01 -13.09
C ILE A 81 -6.99 -1.06 -13.66
N VAL A 82 -7.67 -1.79 -12.79
CA VAL A 82 -8.76 -2.69 -13.20
C VAL A 82 -10.05 -1.90 -13.36
N SER A 83 -10.72 -2.07 -14.50
CA SER A 83 -11.98 -1.39 -14.78
C SER A 83 -13.05 -1.76 -13.74
N HIS A 84 -13.91 -0.79 -13.44
CA HIS A 84 -15.05 -0.94 -12.52
C HIS A 84 -14.64 -1.32 -11.08
N SER A 85 -13.43 -0.95 -10.67
CA SER A 85 -12.92 -1.15 -9.31
C SER A 85 -13.05 0.09 -8.44
N VAL A 86 -13.07 -0.12 -7.13
CA VAL A 86 -13.00 0.93 -6.12
C VAL A 86 -11.68 0.82 -5.38
N ILE A 87 -10.86 1.87 -5.49
CA ILE A 87 -9.50 1.93 -4.95
C ILE A 87 -9.45 3.01 -3.87
N LEU A 88 -9.05 2.63 -2.66
CA LEU A 88 -8.86 3.55 -1.54
C LEU A 88 -7.37 3.92 -1.42
N ILE A 89 -7.07 5.21 -1.36
CA ILE A 89 -5.73 5.72 -1.10
C ILE A 89 -5.73 6.40 0.27
N GLY A 90 -5.09 5.76 1.24
CA GLY A 90 -4.86 6.27 2.58
C GLY A 90 -3.49 6.93 2.73
N GLY A 91 -3.33 7.77 3.74
CA GLY A 91 -2.04 8.37 4.08
C GLY A 91 -2.18 9.64 4.91
N GLU A 92 -1.07 10.11 5.51
CA GLU A 92 -1.05 11.32 6.30
C GLU A 92 -1.47 12.56 5.48
N PRO A 93 -2.06 13.59 6.10
CA PRO A 93 -2.28 14.88 5.45
C PRO A 93 -0.96 15.45 4.93
N GLY A 94 -0.98 16.06 3.73
CA GLY A 94 0.19 16.69 3.13
C GLY A 94 1.20 15.74 2.47
N VAL A 95 1.02 14.41 2.50
CA VAL A 95 1.96 13.47 1.88
C VAL A 95 1.97 13.52 0.35
N GLY A 96 0.91 14.06 -0.29
CA GLY A 96 0.81 14.22 -1.73
C GLY A 96 -0.27 13.37 -2.42
N LYS A 97 -1.26 12.81 -1.69
CA LYS A 97 -2.35 11.98 -2.27
C LYS A 97 -3.12 12.70 -3.37
N SER A 98 -3.54 13.93 -3.11
CA SER A 98 -4.28 14.76 -4.09
C SER A 98 -3.42 15.11 -5.31
N THR A 99 -2.10 15.31 -5.11
CA THR A 99 -1.14 15.52 -6.20
C THR A 99 -1.04 14.26 -7.07
N LEU A 100 -0.85 13.09 -6.45
CA LEU A 100 -0.79 11.82 -7.16
C LEU A 100 -2.03 11.59 -8.02
N LEU A 101 -3.23 11.74 -7.44
CA LEU A 101 -4.46 11.48 -8.20
C LEU A 101 -4.77 12.56 -9.24
N LEU A 102 -4.32 13.79 -9.05
CA LEU A 102 -4.43 14.82 -10.09
C LEU A 102 -3.51 14.51 -11.30
N GLU A 103 -2.28 14.04 -11.06
CA GLU A 103 -1.38 13.58 -12.12
C GLU A 103 -1.89 12.32 -12.82
N VAL A 104 -2.39 11.34 -12.07
CA VAL A 104 -3.06 10.16 -12.65
C VAL A 104 -4.26 10.58 -13.51
N SER A 105 -5.06 11.55 -13.04
CA SER A 105 -6.18 12.10 -13.82
C SER A 105 -5.72 12.72 -15.14
N ALA A 106 -4.59 13.43 -15.13
CA ALA A 106 -4.00 14.01 -16.34
C ALA A 106 -3.54 12.92 -17.33
N LEU A 107 -2.88 11.89 -16.85
CA LEU A 107 -2.45 10.76 -17.69
C LEU A 107 -3.62 9.99 -18.29
N LEU A 108 -4.69 9.76 -17.51
CA LEU A 108 -5.92 9.15 -17.99
C LEU A 108 -6.62 10.03 -19.04
N SER A 109 -6.68 11.33 -18.79
CA SER A 109 -7.32 12.26 -19.73
C SER A 109 -6.56 12.39 -21.05
N ALA A 110 -5.22 12.29 -21.03
CA ALA A 110 -4.39 12.24 -22.22
C ALA A 110 -4.66 10.99 -23.08
N GLN A 111 -5.18 9.92 -22.48
CA GLN A 111 -5.66 8.71 -23.17
C GLN A 111 -7.12 8.83 -23.62
N GLY A 112 -7.71 10.02 -23.57
CA GLY A 112 -9.10 10.28 -23.98
C GLY A 112 -10.16 9.89 -22.94
N LYS A 113 -9.76 9.55 -21.70
CA LYS A 113 -10.69 9.20 -20.64
C LYS A 113 -11.28 10.43 -19.97
N LYS A 114 -12.57 10.40 -19.67
CA LYS A 114 -13.26 11.44 -18.91
C LYS A 114 -13.07 11.18 -17.41
N VAL A 115 -12.59 12.17 -16.69
CA VAL A 115 -12.36 12.12 -15.24
C VAL A 115 -13.25 13.14 -14.56
N LEU A 116 -14.10 12.70 -13.64
CA LEU A 116 -14.80 13.58 -12.69
C LEU A 116 -14.02 13.62 -11.39
N TYR A 117 -13.50 14.80 -11.04
CA TYR A 117 -12.75 15.03 -9.80
C TYR A 117 -13.65 15.77 -8.80
N TYR A 118 -14.10 15.06 -7.76
CA TYR A 118 -14.81 15.64 -6.64
C TYR A 118 -13.80 16.10 -5.58
N SER A 119 -13.92 17.36 -5.15
CA SER A 119 -13.18 17.87 -3.99
C SER A 119 -14.12 18.46 -2.95
N GLY A 120 -14.04 17.97 -1.73
CA GLY A 120 -14.79 18.53 -0.61
C GLY A 120 -13.96 19.42 0.32
N GLU A 121 -12.65 19.51 0.10
CA GLU A 121 -11.72 20.28 0.93
C GLU A 121 -11.18 21.52 0.22
N GLU A 122 -10.96 21.42 -1.08
CA GLU A 122 -10.38 22.51 -1.86
C GLU A 122 -11.37 23.08 -2.88
N SER A 123 -11.29 24.39 -3.08
CA SER A 123 -12.07 25.08 -4.12
C SER A 123 -11.53 24.75 -5.53
N ALA A 124 -12.37 24.93 -6.54
CA ALA A 124 -11.96 24.73 -7.94
C ALA A 124 -10.73 25.60 -8.32
N LEU A 125 -10.61 26.81 -7.77
CA LEU A 125 -9.48 27.69 -8.03
C LEU A 125 -8.18 27.13 -7.42
N GLN A 126 -8.21 26.56 -6.21
CA GLN A 126 -7.04 25.96 -5.57
C GLN A 126 -6.55 24.73 -6.36
N ILE A 127 -7.49 23.88 -6.81
CA ILE A 127 -7.16 22.74 -7.67
C ILE A 127 -6.59 23.22 -9.01
N LYS A 128 -7.14 24.27 -9.61
CA LYS A 128 -6.63 24.85 -10.85
C LYS A 128 -5.21 25.38 -10.70
N LEU A 129 -4.90 26.11 -9.62
CA LEU A 129 -3.54 26.58 -9.34
C LEU A 129 -2.54 25.42 -9.16
N ARG A 130 -2.99 24.33 -8.51
CA ARG A 130 -2.18 23.11 -8.40
C ARG A 130 -1.95 22.48 -9.77
N ALA A 131 -2.99 22.36 -10.59
CA ALA A 131 -2.90 21.82 -11.95
C ALA A 131 -1.92 22.63 -12.81
N GLU A 132 -1.95 23.96 -12.72
CA GLU A 132 -1.01 24.83 -13.43
C GLU A 132 0.44 24.61 -12.99
N ARG A 133 0.69 24.51 -11.68
CA ARG A 133 2.02 24.18 -11.16
C ARG A 133 2.54 22.83 -11.66
N LEU A 134 1.64 21.86 -11.84
CA LEU A 134 1.96 20.52 -12.36
C LEU A 134 1.95 20.48 -13.90
N ALA A 135 1.75 21.62 -14.58
CA ALA A 135 1.61 21.73 -16.04
C ALA A 135 0.50 20.83 -16.61
N ILE A 136 -0.59 20.65 -15.85
CA ILE A 136 -1.76 19.86 -16.26
C ILE A 136 -2.76 20.75 -16.98
N HIS A 137 -2.97 20.45 -18.28
CA HIS A 137 -3.96 21.09 -19.13
C HIS A 137 -4.82 20.01 -19.77
N SER A 138 -6.12 20.00 -19.49
CA SER A 138 -7.02 18.97 -20.04
C SER A 138 -8.46 19.44 -20.05
N ASP A 139 -9.15 19.17 -21.15
CA ASP A 139 -10.60 19.38 -21.32
C ASP A 139 -11.42 18.17 -20.85
N ASN A 140 -10.78 17.05 -20.51
CA ASN A 140 -11.44 15.82 -20.05
C ASN A 140 -11.42 15.65 -18.53
N ILE A 141 -10.93 16.63 -17.77
CA ILE A 141 -10.99 16.64 -16.30
C ILE A 141 -12.04 17.65 -15.86
N PHE A 142 -13.12 17.14 -15.26
CA PHE A 142 -14.26 17.93 -14.78
C PHE A 142 -14.18 18.05 -13.27
N LEU A 143 -14.22 19.27 -12.75
CA LEU A 143 -14.17 19.54 -11.31
C LEU A 143 -15.57 19.72 -10.76
N PHE A 144 -15.87 19.03 -9.67
CA PHE A 144 -17.05 19.25 -8.85
C PHE A 144 -16.63 19.47 -7.40
N THR A 145 -16.92 20.66 -6.87
CA THR A 145 -16.51 21.05 -5.51
C THR A 145 -17.75 21.31 -4.65
N ILE A 146 -17.70 20.79 -3.42
CA ILE A 146 -18.71 20.98 -2.37
C ILE A 146 -20.12 20.59 -2.83
N GLY A 147 -20.48 19.34 -2.59
CA GLY A 147 -21.82 18.82 -2.90
C GLY A 147 -22.16 17.57 -2.12
N THR A 148 -23.41 17.17 -2.23
CA THR A 148 -23.90 15.94 -1.58
C THR A 148 -23.65 14.70 -2.46
N LEU A 149 -23.76 13.53 -1.85
CA LEU A 149 -23.69 12.26 -2.58
C LEU A 149 -24.73 12.17 -3.69
N GLU A 150 -25.92 12.73 -3.46
CA GLU A 150 -27.01 12.76 -4.43
C GLU A 150 -26.65 13.61 -5.64
N ASP A 151 -26.03 14.78 -5.41
CA ASP A 151 -25.56 15.66 -6.48
C ASP A 151 -24.44 14.98 -7.29
N LEU A 152 -23.49 14.34 -6.59
CA LEU A 152 -22.43 13.54 -7.23
C LEU A 152 -22.99 12.44 -8.14
N LYS A 153 -24.01 11.70 -7.66
CA LYS A 153 -24.68 10.66 -8.45
C LYS A 153 -25.37 11.24 -9.70
N SER A 154 -25.95 12.43 -9.61
CA SER A 154 -26.55 13.11 -10.76
C SER A 154 -25.49 13.46 -11.81
N HIS A 155 -24.39 14.08 -11.39
CA HIS A 155 -23.30 14.42 -12.28
C HIS A 155 -22.64 13.20 -12.94
N VAL A 156 -22.50 12.10 -12.23
CA VAL A 156 -21.99 10.84 -12.82
C VAL A 156 -22.93 10.34 -13.92
N ARG A 157 -24.26 10.42 -13.74
CA ARG A 157 -25.23 10.00 -14.75
C ARG A 157 -25.24 10.91 -15.98
N GLU A 158 -25.10 12.22 -15.78
CA GLU A 158 -25.10 13.21 -16.86
C GLU A 158 -23.81 13.20 -17.68
N LEU A 159 -22.65 13.17 -16.97
CA LEU A 159 -21.32 13.24 -17.59
C LEU A 159 -20.86 11.89 -18.15
N MET A 160 -21.31 10.79 -17.54
CA MET A 160 -20.83 9.42 -17.81
C MET A 160 -19.29 9.35 -17.85
N PRO A 161 -18.60 9.68 -16.74
CA PRO A 161 -17.14 9.64 -16.70
C PRO A 161 -16.64 8.19 -16.71
N ASP A 162 -15.42 7.97 -17.23
CA ASP A 162 -14.72 6.68 -17.07
C ASP A 162 -14.18 6.52 -15.64
N PHE A 163 -13.76 7.64 -15.02
CA PHE A 163 -13.15 7.67 -13.70
C PHE A 163 -13.79 8.73 -12.79
N LEU A 164 -13.96 8.37 -11.53
CA LEU A 164 -14.36 9.27 -10.46
C LEU A 164 -13.27 9.32 -9.41
N ILE A 165 -12.78 10.52 -9.09
CA ILE A 165 -11.86 10.79 -7.98
C ILE A 165 -12.65 11.47 -6.86
N ILE A 166 -12.49 11.00 -5.63
CA ILE A 166 -13.14 11.55 -4.43
C ILE A 166 -12.06 12.00 -3.44
N ASP A 167 -11.92 13.32 -3.27
CA ASP A 167 -10.93 13.97 -2.40
C ASP A 167 -11.61 14.96 -1.42
N SER A 168 -11.94 14.53 -0.21
CA SER A 168 -11.84 13.22 0.42
C SER A 168 -13.22 12.64 0.75
N ILE A 169 -13.25 11.34 1.08
CA ILE A 169 -14.50 10.64 1.46
C ILE A 169 -15.11 11.23 2.73
N GLN A 170 -14.31 11.83 3.61
CA GLN A 170 -14.73 12.41 4.89
C GLN A 170 -15.64 13.62 4.72
N THR A 171 -15.56 14.32 3.60
CA THR A 171 -16.28 15.56 3.34
C THR A 171 -17.65 15.37 2.68
N ILE A 172 -17.91 14.19 2.13
CA ILE A 172 -19.20 13.92 1.46
C ILE A 172 -20.31 13.80 2.50
N THR A 173 -21.35 14.58 2.28
CA THR A 173 -22.63 14.48 3.03
C THR A 173 -23.69 13.80 2.20
N SER A 174 -24.73 13.24 2.83
CA SER A 174 -25.91 12.71 2.14
C SER A 174 -27.17 13.21 2.81
N LYS A 175 -28.16 13.55 2.00
CA LYS A 175 -29.49 13.98 2.46
C LYS A 175 -30.28 12.82 3.10
N LYS A 176 -29.84 11.58 2.88
CA LYS A 176 -30.53 10.35 3.34
C LYS A 176 -30.03 9.84 4.69
N THR A 177 -28.99 10.40 5.25
CA THR A 177 -28.45 10.01 6.55
C THR A 177 -28.35 11.21 7.49
N ALA A 178 -28.80 11.02 8.74
CA ALA A 178 -28.63 12.01 9.80
C ALA A 178 -27.24 11.93 10.46
N ALA A 179 -26.38 11.00 10.03
CA ALA A 179 -25.05 10.85 10.59
C ALA A 179 -24.15 12.03 10.18
N LEU A 180 -23.38 12.52 11.15
CA LEU A 180 -22.41 13.59 10.90
C LEU A 180 -21.39 13.16 9.85
N SER A 181 -21.03 14.08 8.94
CA SER A 181 -19.97 13.88 7.96
C SER A 181 -18.68 13.43 8.63
N GLY A 182 -17.97 12.47 8.04
CA GLY A 182 -16.74 11.90 8.60
C GLY A 182 -16.95 10.88 9.73
N SER A 183 -18.18 10.68 10.24
CA SER A 183 -18.44 9.60 11.20
C SER A 183 -18.32 8.22 10.54
N VAL A 184 -18.02 7.17 11.32
CA VAL A 184 -17.86 5.80 10.81
C VAL A 184 -19.11 5.31 10.06
N SER A 185 -20.30 5.61 10.58
CA SER A 185 -21.57 5.24 9.95
C SER A 185 -21.79 5.98 8.63
N SER A 186 -21.50 7.29 8.57
CA SER A 186 -21.59 8.08 7.36
C SER A 186 -20.62 7.57 6.30
N LEU A 187 -19.35 7.33 6.66
CA LEU A 187 -18.33 6.81 5.74
C LEU A 187 -18.71 5.44 5.16
N ARG A 188 -19.23 4.54 5.99
CA ARG A 188 -19.72 3.23 5.51
C ARG A 188 -20.86 3.37 4.54
N TYR A 189 -21.84 4.20 4.87
CA TYR A 189 -23.01 4.44 4.02
C TYR A 189 -22.57 5.02 2.66
N VAL A 190 -21.82 6.12 2.67
CA VAL A 190 -21.33 6.78 1.46
C VAL A 190 -20.50 5.82 0.60
N THR A 191 -19.60 5.05 1.22
CA THR A 191 -18.78 4.07 0.49
C THR A 191 -19.61 2.95 -0.14
N ALA A 192 -20.64 2.43 0.56
CA ALA A 192 -21.54 1.42 0.02
C ALA A 192 -22.31 1.95 -1.22
N GLU A 193 -22.80 3.18 -1.15
CA GLU A 193 -23.49 3.85 -2.24
C GLU A 193 -22.56 4.12 -3.46
N ILE A 194 -21.30 4.44 -3.21
CA ILE A 194 -20.27 4.59 -4.27
C ILE A 194 -19.98 3.24 -4.93
N ILE A 195 -19.84 2.17 -4.16
CA ILE A 195 -19.63 0.83 -4.70
C ILE A 195 -20.82 0.40 -5.57
N GLU A 196 -22.03 0.69 -5.14
CA GLU A 196 -23.23 0.42 -5.93
C GLU A 196 -23.25 1.24 -7.23
N LEU A 197 -22.91 2.53 -7.14
CA LEU A 197 -22.77 3.41 -8.31
C LEU A 197 -21.74 2.87 -9.29
N THR A 198 -20.56 2.46 -8.81
CA THR A 198 -19.49 1.84 -9.61
C THR A 198 -20.02 0.65 -10.41
N LYS A 199 -20.72 -0.27 -9.74
CA LYS A 199 -21.27 -1.47 -10.38
C LYS A 199 -22.37 -1.17 -11.42
N LYS A 200 -23.19 -0.15 -11.16
CA LYS A 200 -24.30 0.23 -12.07
C LYS A 200 -23.84 1.03 -13.28
N SER A 201 -22.87 1.92 -13.07
CA SER A 201 -22.43 2.87 -14.12
C SER A 201 -21.18 2.39 -14.86
N GLY A 202 -20.51 1.31 -14.40
CA GLY A 202 -19.29 0.81 -15.02
C GLY A 202 -18.09 1.76 -14.92
N ILE A 203 -18.09 2.68 -13.96
CA ILE A 203 -17.00 3.62 -13.71
C ILE A 203 -15.93 3.01 -12.80
N THR A 204 -14.72 3.55 -12.83
CA THR A 204 -13.67 3.22 -11.85
C THR A 204 -13.53 4.35 -10.86
N VAL A 205 -13.41 4.05 -9.57
CA VAL A 205 -13.43 5.05 -8.51
C VAL A 205 -12.16 5.01 -7.67
N PHE A 206 -11.53 6.18 -7.49
CA PHE A 206 -10.49 6.41 -6.50
C PHE A 206 -11.05 7.22 -5.34
N ILE A 207 -10.79 6.77 -4.14
CA ILE A 207 -11.22 7.40 -2.89
C ILE A 207 -9.99 7.79 -2.09
N ILE A 208 -9.85 9.07 -1.74
CA ILE A 208 -8.85 9.53 -0.78
C ILE A 208 -9.44 9.45 0.63
N GLY A 209 -8.67 8.86 1.55
CA GLY A 209 -8.94 8.83 2.98
C GLY A 209 -7.76 9.34 3.81
N HIS A 210 -8.03 10.15 4.85
CA HIS A 210 -6.99 10.62 5.78
C HIS A 210 -6.85 9.68 6.97
N ILE A 211 -5.60 9.42 7.38
CA ILE A 211 -5.25 8.63 8.55
C ILE A 211 -4.58 9.55 9.56
N THR A 212 -4.90 9.42 10.85
CA THR A 212 -4.16 10.16 11.90
C THR A 212 -2.85 9.48 12.26
N LYS A 213 -1.91 10.27 12.84
CA LYS A 213 -0.57 9.83 13.28
C LYS A 213 -0.59 8.65 14.26
N GLU A 214 -1.69 8.43 14.97
CA GLU A 214 -1.84 7.33 15.93
C GLU A 214 -2.38 6.03 15.32
N GLY A 215 -2.59 5.96 14.00
CA GLY A 215 -3.10 4.77 13.31
C GLY A 215 -4.52 4.37 13.74
N GLN A 216 -5.20 5.21 14.50
CA GLN A 216 -6.50 4.91 15.13
C GLN A 216 -7.65 5.76 14.58
N LEU A 217 -7.61 6.29 13.38
CA LEU A 217 -8.84 6.91 12.89
C LEU A 217 -9.74 5.94 12.18
N ALA A 218 -10.97 6.01 12.60
CA ALA A 218 -12.14 5.22 12.23
C ALA A 218 -12.52 5.24 10.73
N GLY A 219 -11.79 5.95 9.88
CA GLY A 219 -12.10 6.07 8.46
C GLY A 219 -11.52 4.95 7.59
N PRO A 220 -10.22 4.93 7.26
CA PRO A 220 -9.68 4.03 6.26
C PRO A 220 -9.79 2.55 6.62
N LYS A 221 -9.43 2.14 7.85
CA LYS A 221 -9.54 0.74 8.30
C LYS A 221 -10.95 0.16 8.20
N THR A 222 -11.96 1.00 8.45
CA THR A 222 -13.36 0.58 8.34
C THR A 222 -13.77 0.34 6.88
N LEU A 223 -13.17 1.06 5.93
CA LEU A 223 -13.49 0.98 4.51
C LEU A 223 -12.66 -0.09 3.79
N GLU A 224 -11.53 -0.52 4.33
CA GLU A 224 -10.61 -1.49 3.71
C GLU A 224 -11.30 -2.78 3.27
N HIS A 225 -12.26 -3.26 4.06
CA HIS A 225 -12.99 -4.49 3.74
C HIS A 225 -14.00 -4.31 2.61
N MET A 226 -14.46 -3.08 2.37
CA MET A 226 -15.51 -2.77 1.42
C MET A 226 -14.97 -2.59 -0.01
N VAL A 227 -13.76 -2.04 -0.16
CA VAL A 227 -13.14 -1.70 -1.43
C VAL A 227 -12.30 -2.83 -2.03
N ASP A 228 -11.94 -2.73 -3.30
CA ASP A 228 -11.20 -3.77 -4.03
C ASP A 228 -9.69 -3.70 -3.82
N ALA A 229 -9.15 -2.50 -3.76
CA ALA A 229 -7.75 -2.26 -3.44
C ALA A 229 -7.60 -1.15 -2.39
N VAL A 230 -6.58 -1.27 -1.55
CA VAL A 230 -6.19 -0.29 -0.54
C VAL A 230 -4.72 0.00 -0.70
N LEU A 231 -4.42 1.24 -0.98
CA LEU A 231 -3.06 1.74 -1.13
C LEU A 231 -2.75 2.72 0.01
N TYR A 232 -1.58 2.62 0.60
CA TYR A 232 -1.09 3.57 1.58
C TYR A 232 0.02 4.41 1.00
N PHE A 233 -0.17 5.73 1.00
CA PHE A 233 0.83 6.69 0.57
C PHE A 233 1.54 7.27 1.78
N GLN A 234 2.84 7.04 1.87
CA GLN A 234 3.70 7.38 3.01
C GLN A 234 4.88 8.22 2.53
N GLY A 235 5.39 9.10 3.39
CA GLY A 235 6.58 9.87 3.10
C GLY A 235 7.17 10.41 4.39
N GLU A 236 8.48 10.48 4.47
CA GLU A 236 9.16 11.18 5.53
C GLU A 236 9.16 12.68 5.22
N THR A 237 8.83 13.51 6.20
CA THR A 237 8.80 14.98 6.06
C THR A 237 10.16 15.58 5.73
N GLN A 238 11.24 14.83 5.94
CA GLN A 238 12.63 15.26 5.71
C GLN A 238 13.23 14.77 4.39
N THR A 239 12.51 13.92 3.64
CA THR A 239 12.96 13.37 2.36
C THR A 239 11.95 13.65 1.25
N ASP A 240 12.43 13.78 0.02
CA ASP A 240 11.57 13.91 -1.15
C ASP A 240 10.97 12.57 -1.60
N ILE A 241 11.32 11.47 -0.93
CA ILE A 241 10.86 10.13 -1.28
C ILE A 241 9.46 9.90 -0.73
N ARG A 242 8.61 9.33 -1.58
CA ARG A 242 7.25 8.89 -1.24
C ARG A 242 7.08 7.42 -1.62
N LEU A 243 6.46 6.67 -0.72
CA LEU A 243 6.21 5.24 -0.89
C LEU A 243 4.71 5.00 -1.02
N LEU A 244 4.28 4.38 -2.09
CA LEU A 244 2.92 3.90 -2.28
C LEU A 244 2.90 2.38 -2.09
N ARG A 245 2.22 1.89 -1.07
CA ARG A 245 2.16 0.46 -0.71
C ARG A 245 0.77 -0.12 -0.90
N ALA A 246 0.67 -1.28 -1.52
CA ALA A 246 -0.58 -2.04 -1.57
C ALA A 246 -0.76 -2.88 -0.29
N GLU A 247 -1.71 -2.49 0.57
CA GLU A 247 -2.10 -3.28 1.75
C GLU A 247 -3.17 -4.33 1.41
N LYS A 248 -3.99 -4.03 0.41
CA LYS A 248 -4.99 -4.94 -0.14
C LYS A 248 -5.07 -4.75 -1.65
N ASN A 249 -5.09 -5.84 -2.38
CA ASN A 249 -5.33 -5.83 -3.82
C ASN A 249 -6.01 -7.15 -4.23
N ARG A 250 -7.29 -7.08 -4.62
CA ARG A 250 -8.04 -8.27 -5.11
C ARG A 250 -7.59 -8.72 -6.49
N PHE A 251 -6.89 -7.86 -7.22
CA PHE A 251 -6.56 -8.07 -8.62
C PHE A 251 -5.06 -8.30 -8.86
N GLY A 252 -4.23 -8.22 -7.81
CA GLY A 252 -2.79 -8.33 -7.95
C GLY A 252 -2.09 -8.71 -6.66
N PRO A 253 -0.76 -8.75 -6.69
CA PRO A 253 0.04 -9.06 -5.51
C PRO A 253 -0.16 -8.00 -4.42
N MET A 254 -0.13 -8.44 -3.17
CA MET A 254 -0.06 -7.58 -2.00
C MET A 254 1.41 -7.27 -1.67
N ASN A 255 1.61 -6.19 -0.92
CA ASN A 255 2.93 -5.72 -0.47
C ASN A 255 3.84 -5.18 -1.60
N GLU A 256 3.30 -4.92 -2.80
CA GLU A 256 4.05 -4.14 -3.79
C GLU A 256 4.21 -2.70 -3.31
N ILE A 257 5.41 -2.14 -3.55
CA ILE A 257 5.70 -0.72 -3.25
C ILE A 257 6.09 0.00 -4.55
N GLY A 258 5.43 1.13 -4.79
CA GLY A 258 5.84 2.13 -5.74
C GLY A 258 6.66 3.20 -5.05
N ILE A 259 7.74 3.62 -5.67
CA ILE A 259 8.65 4.63 -5.12
C ILE A 259 8.64 5.84 -6.04
N PHE A 260 8.34 6.99 -5.42
CA PHE A 260 8.24 8.27 -6.11
C PHE A 260 9.17 9.28 -5.45
N GLN A 261 9.65 10.21 -6.25
CA GLN A 261 10.31 11.41 -5.77
C GLN A 261 9.38 12.60 -5.94
N MET A 262 9.14 13.33 -4.85
CA MET A 262 8.34 14.56 -4.84
C MET A 262 9.23 15.74 -5.19
N SER A 263 8.80 16.56 -6.15
CA SER A 263 9.44 17.81 -6.52
C SER A 263 8.42 18.94 -6.59
N GLU A 264 8.87 20.16 -6.84
CA GLU A 264 7.98 21.30 -7.12
C GLU A 264 7.08 21.04 -8.35
N LYS A 265 7.56 20.22 -9.30
CA LYS A 265 6.85 19.83 -10.53
C LYS A 265 5.95 18.62 -10.36
N GLY A 266 5.84 18.05 -9.16
CA GLY A 266 5.01 16.89 -8.86
C GLY A 266 5.79 15.64 -8.50
N LEU A 267 5.17 14.47 -8.73
CA LEU A 267 5.70 13.15 -8.43
C LEU A 267 6.33 12.52 -9.67
N THR A 268 7.54 12.03 -9.53
CA THR A 268 8.21 11.26 -10.58
C THR A 268 8.45 9.84 -10.11
N SER A 269 8.18 8.86 -10.98
CA SER A 269 8.52 7.45 -10.72
C SER A 269 10.02 7.27 -10.59
N VAL A 270 10.46 6.53 -9.58
CA VAL A 270 11.87 6.24 -9.38
C VAL A 270 12.24 4.97 -10.14
N ASN A 271 12.98 5.10 -11.23
CA ASN A 271 13.37 3.97 -12.09
C ASN A 271 14.32 2.99 -11.38
N ASP A 272 15.22 3.49 -10.55
CA ASP A 272 16.17 2.69 -9.78
C ASP A 272 16.11 3.04 -8.27
N PRO A 273 15.12 2.51 -7.55
CA PRO A 273 14.97 2.77 -6.13
C PRO A 273 16.14 2.26 -5.27
N SER A 274 16.76 1.13 -5.67
CA SER A 274 17.94 0.61 -4.96
C SER A 274 19.05 1.65 -4.97
N GLN A 275 19.29 2.29 -6.11
CA GLN A 275 20.31 3.33 -6.21
C GLN A 275 20.02 4.49 -5.26
N ILE A 276 18.78 5.00 -5.22
CA ILE A 276 18.41 6.12 -4.32
C ILE A 276 18.56 5.73 -2.85
N LEU A 277 18.12 4.53 -2.47
CA LEU A 277 18.20 4.05 -1.09
C LEU A 277 19.64 3.88 -0.59
N ILE A 278 20.60 3.69 -1.50
CA ILE A 278 22.01 3.51 -1.17
C ILE A 278 22.93 4.63 -1.65
N GLN A 279 22.46 5.58 -2.47
CA GLN A 279 23.26 6.66 -3.08
C GLN A 279 23.90 7.61 -2.06
N ASN A 280 23.25 7.87 -0.95
CA ASN A 280 23.77 8.72 0.12
C ASN A 280 24.85 8.01 0.98
N ARG A 281 25.28 6.81 0.55
CA ARG A 281 26.29 6.06 1.24
C ARG A 281 27.65 6.75 1.05
N GLN A 282 28.10 7.44 2.10
CA GLN A 282 29.50 7.76 2.27
C GLN A 282 30.31 6.45 2.38
N ALA A 283 31.62 6.49 2.47
CA ALA A 283 32.44 5.29 2.64
C ALA A 283 31.87 4.33 3.69
N PRO A 284 32.03 3.01 3.55
CA PRO A 284 31.55 2.04 4.53
C PRO A 284 31.93 2.44 5.95
N ALA A 285 30.93 2.57 6.83
CA ALA A 285 31.10 2.99 8.22
C ALA A 285 30.77 1.84 9.18
N PRO A 286 31.40 1.76 10.38
CA PRO A 286 31.00 0.80 11.38
C PRO A 286 29.51 0.88 11.70
N GLY A 287 28.87 -0.27 11.83
CA GLY A 287 27.44 -0.33 12.11
C GLY A 287 26.55 -0.35 10.88
N THR A 288 27.09 -0.48 9.67
CA THR A 288 26.28 -0.58 8.46
C THR A 288 26.36 -1.95 7.79
N ALA A 289 25.26 -2.37 7.16
CA ALA A 289 25.21 -3.55 6.30
C ALA A 289 24.20 -3.33 5.18
N ILE A 290 24.47 -3.85 3.98
CA ILE A 290 23.53 -3.78 2.86
C ILE A 290 22.81 -5.13 2.72
N PHE A 291 21.48 -5.04 2.59
CA PHE A 291 20.60 -6.17 2.44
C PHE A 291 19.62 -5.94 1.30
N PRO A 292 19.42 -6.91 0.37
CA PRO A 292 18.41 -6.86 -0.67
C PRO A 292 17.06 -7.32 -0.10
N ALA A 293 16.27 -6.40 0.44
CA ALA A 293 14.95 -6.67 0.98
C ALA A 293 13.96 -7.01 -0.14
N MET A 294 13.17 -8.08 0.02
CA MET A 294 12.11 -8.39 -0.93
C MET A 294 10.90 -7.50 -0.68
N ASN A 295 10.45 -6.88 -1.74
CA ASN A 295 9.23 -6.11 -1.77
C ASN A 295 8.31 -6.66 -2.86
N GLY A 296 7.32 -7.44 -2.49
CA GLY A 296 6.63 -8.30 -3.43
C GLY A 296 7.64 -9.23 -4.14
N LEU A 297 7.74 -9.10 -5.44
CA LEU A 297 8.70 -9.86 -6.26
C LEU A 297 9.99 -9.08 -6.59
N ARG A 298 10.08 -7.80 -6.18
CA ARG A 298 11.22 -6.92 -6.46
C ARG A 298 12.16 -6.84 -5.28
N PRO A 299 13.45 -7.17 -5.42
CA PRO A 299 14.45 -6.88 -4.41
C PRO A 299 14.81 -5.39 -4.44
N LEU A 300 14.94 -4.78 -3.27
CA LEU A 300 15.39 -3.40 -3.08
C LEU A 300 16.59 -3.41 -2.16
N LEU A 301 17.71 -2.86 -2.60
CA LEU A 301 18.88 -2.73 -1.75
C LEU A 301 18.62 -1.68 -0.68
N THR A 302 18.74 -2.09 0.56
CA THR A 302 18.47 -1.25 1.72
C THR A 302 19.66 -1.29 2.68
N GLU A 303 20.03 -0.15 3.24
CA GLU A 303 21.05 -0.08 4.26
C GLU A 303 20.42 -0.31 5.64
N ILE A 304 21.02 -1.22 6.41
CA ILE A 304 20.72 -1.47 7.81
C ILE A 304 21.79 -0.77 8.62
N GLN A 305 21.39 0.14 9.51
CA GLN A 305 22.27 0.91 10.37
C GLN A 305 22.06 0.51 11.82
N ALA A 306 23.14 0.21 12.54
CA ALA A 306 23.15 -0.11 13.95
C ALA A 306 24.11 0.79 14.70
N LEU A 307 23.67 1.34 15.82
CA LEU A 307 24.50 2.04 16.78
C LEU A 307 24.50 1.27 18.10
N VAL A 308 25.68 0.86 18.54
CA VAL A 308 25.89 0.18 19.82
C VAL A 308 26.83 1.03 20.67
N SER A 309 26.32 1.54 21.79
CA SER A 309 27.06 2.41 22.70
C SER A 309 26.98 1.88 24.15
N GLU A 310 27.93 2.21 25.01
CA GLU A 310 27.81 1.87 26.43
C GLU A 310 26.54 2.51 27.01
N SER A 311 25.79 1.71 27.79
CA SER A 311 24.59 2.19 28.45
C SER A 311 24.93 2.97 29.70
N PRO A 312 24.48 4.22 29.86
CA PRO A 312 24.69 4.98 31.10
C PRO A 312 23.87 4.42 32.28
N PHE A 313 22.90 3.56 32.01
CA PHE A 313 22.01 2.97 33.02
C PHE A 313 22.36 1.50 33.22
N ALA A 314 23.10 1.18 34.31
CA ALA A 314 23.40 -0.18 34.64
C ALA A 314 22.12 -0.99 34.92
N GLY A 315 21.87 -2.02 34.11
CA GLY A 315 20.78 -2.98 34.32
C GLY A 315 19.55 -2.85 33.41
N ASN A 316 19.39 -1.76 32.62
CA ASN A 316 18.27 -1.63 31.68
C ASN A 316 18.70 -0.93 30.37
N PRO A 317 19.48 -1.60 29.52
CA PRO A 317 19.92 -1.02 28.26
C PRO A 317 18.71 -0.85 27.30
N ARG A 318 18.71 0.25 26.55
CA ARG A 318 17.69 0.56 25.54
C ARG A 318 17.88 -0.33 24.31
N ARG A 319 16.79 -0.81 23.76
CA ARG A 319 16.77 -1.57 22.49
C ARG A 319 15.65 -1.01 21.63
N ILE A 320 16.01 -0.27 20.61
CA ILE A 320 15.07 0.45 19.74
C ILE A 320 15.37 0.08 18.30
N ALA A 321 14.33 -0.37 17.58
CA ALA A 321 14.41 -0.62 16.15
C ALA A 321 13.38 0.22 15.39
N ILE A 322 13.84 0.86 14.33
CA ILE A 322 13.00 1.56 13.35
C ILE A 322 13.06 0.76 12.05
N GLY A 323 11.89 0.38 11.53
CA GLY A 323 11.79 -0.44 10.33
C GLY A 323 12.11 -1.93 10.50
N PHE A 324 12.32 -2.39 11.74
CA PHE A 324 12.55 -3.80 12.08
C PHE A 324 11.83 -4.18 13.38
N ASP A 325 11.53 -5.47 13.57
CA ASP A 325 10.80 -5.94 14.76
C ASP A 325 11.70 -5.93 16.02
N ASN A 326 11.23 -5.31 17.12
CA ASN A 326 11.97 -5.16 18.35
C ASN A 326 12.20 -6.50 19.11
N TYR A 327 11.22 -7.44 19.01
CA TYR A 327 11.37 -8.76 19.63
C TYR A 327 12.44 -9.57 18.89
N ARG A 328 12.43 -9.52 17.54
CA ARG A 328 13.45 -10.16 16.72
C ARG A 328 14.83 -9.56 16.95
N LEU A 329 14.96 -8.23 17.04
CA LEU A 329 16.22 -7.56 17.41
C LEU A 329 16.74 -8.09 18.76
N SER A 330 15.88 -8.16 19.78
CA SER A 330 16.26 -8.65 21.11
C SER A 330 16.69 -10.11 21.09
N MET A 331 16.06 -10.94 20.27
CA MET A 331 16.44 -12.33 20.06
C MET A 331 17.81 -12.45 19.40
N LEU A 332 18.09 -11.69 18.34
CA LEU A 332 19.38 -11.67 17.65
C LEU A 332 20.52 -11.20 18.58
N ILE A 333 20.27 -10.17 19.39
CA ILE A 333 21.22 -9.72 20.41
C ILE A 333 21.55 -10.85 21.39
N SER A 334 20.53 -11.59 21.87
CA SER A 334 20.73 -12.70 22.80
C SER A 334 21.55 -13.85 22.20
N ILE A 335 21.37 -14.11 20.89
CA ILE A 335 22.18 -15.09 20.15
C ILE A 335 23.65 -14.62 20.06
N ILE A 336 23.87 -13.35 19.70
CA ILE A 336 25.21 -12.76 19.63
C ILE A 336 25.91 -12.86 21.01
N GLU A 337 25.24 -12.48 22.09
CA GLU A 337 25.75 -12.55 23.45
C GLU A 337 26.16 -13.99 23.80
N LYS A 338 25.28 -14.93 23.61
CA LYS A 338 25.50 -16.34 23.98
C LYS A 338 26.58 -17.01 23.13
N LYS A 339 26.59 -16.77 21.81
CA LYS A 339 27.44 -17.49 20.87
C LYS A 339 28.80 -16.84 20.66
N LEU A 340 28.87 -15.51 20.67
CA LEU A 340 30.10 -14.75 20.44
C LEU A 340 30.71 -14.20 21.72
N LYS A 341 30.02 -14.32 22.86
CA LYS A 341 30.42 -13.77 24.16
C LYS A 341 30.71 -12.26 24.14
N LEU A 342 29.91 -11.53 23.34
CA LEU A 342 29.96 -10.07 23.29
C LEU A 342 28.91 -9.50 24.28
N PRO A 343 29.32 -8.66 25.25
CA PRO A 343 28.47 -8.24 26.36
C PRO A 343 27.51 -7.09 25.99
N PHE A 344 26.57 -7.33 25.07
CA PHE A 344 25.54 -6.36 24.67
C PHE A 344 24.61 -5.97 25.83
N TYR A 345 24.55 -6.75 26.92
CA TYR A 345 23.78 -6.42 28.11
C TYR A 345 24.24 -5.13 28.81
N LYS A 346 25.43 -4.61 28.44
CA LYS A 346 25.96 -3.33 28.91
C LYS A 346 25.77 -2.19 27.90
N SER A 347 25.12 -2.44 26.77
CA SER A 347 25.10 -1.50 25.68
C SER A 347 23.67 -1.13 25.27
N ASP A 348 23.42 0.14 25.05
CA ASP A 348 22.26 0.61 24.34
C ASP A 348 22.39 0.25 22.85
N VAL A 349 21.32 -0.20 22.26
CA VAL A 349 21.28 -0.64 20.86
C VAL A 349 20.17 0.10 20.13
N PHE A 350 20.54 0.76 19.04
CA PHE A 350 19.64 1.41 18.11
C PHE A 350 19.83 0.79 16.73
N LEU A 351 18.73 0.42 16.09
CA LEU A 351 18.70 -0.13 14.73
C LEU A 351 17.77 0.72 13.87
N ASN A 352 18.23 1.08 12.69
CA ASN A 352 17.43 1.82 11.72
C ASN A 352 17.55 1.20 10.33
N ILE A 353 16.42 1.01 9.67
CA ILE A 353 16.37 0.66 8.25
C ILE A 353 16.19 1.95 7.46
N THR A 354 17.13 2.24 6.56
CA THR A 354 17.12 3.50 5.81
C THR A 354 15.95 3.60 4.83
N GLY A 355 15.57 4.84 4.47
CA GLY A 355 14.53 5.12 3.48
C GLY A 355 13.11 4.79 3.94
N GLY A 356 12.84 4.74 5.25
CA GLY A 356 11.50 4.45 5.77
C GLY A 356 11.00 3.01 5.47
N MET A 357 11.91 2.12 5.06
CA MET A 357 11.58 0.74 4.74
C MET A 357 11.28 -0.07 6.00
N VAL A 358 10.37 -1.04 5.88
CA VAL A 358 10.07 -1.99 6.95
C VAL A 358 10.43 -3.40 6.48
N ILE A 359 11.38 -4.03 7.16
CA ILE A 359 11.82 -5.39 6.87
C ILE A 359 11.19 -6.36 7.88
N ARG A 360 10.42 -7.32 7.37
CA ARG A 360 9.76 -8.35 8.20
C ARG A 360 10.28 -9.76 7.93
N GLU A 361 11.19 -9.91 6.98
CA GLU A 361 11.69 -11.22 6.55
C GLU A 361 12.92 -11.67 7.33
N PRO A 362 12.98 -12.95 7.72
CA PRO A 362 14.12 -13.53 8.45
C PRO A 362 15.44 -13.47 7.68
N ALA A 363 15.40 -13.39 6.37
CA ALA A 363 16.58 -13.30 5.52
C ALA A 363 17.52 -12.11 5.87
N ALA A 364 16.99 -11.09 6.56
CA ALA A 364 17.74 -9.91 7.00
C ALA A 364 18.56 -10.11 8.28
N ASP A 365 18.33 -11.19 9.02
CA ASP A 365 18.94 -11.40 10.34
C ASP A 365 20.45 -11.34 10.32
N LEU A 366 21.07 -11.98 9.31
CA LEU A 366 22.53 -12.01 9.20
C LEU A 366 23.10 -10.61 8.95
N ALA A 367 22.39 -9.79 8.16
CA ALA A 367 22.76 -8.40 7.92
C ALA A 367 22.60 -7.53 9.18
N VAL A 368 21.50 -7.73 9.93
CA VAL A 368 21.32 -7.06 11.25
C VAL A 368 22.42 -7.46 12.21
N CYS A 369 22.72 -8.75 12.33
CA CYS A 369 23.83 -9.21 13.17
C CYS A 369 25.19 -8.62 12.73
N SER A 370 25.41 -8.51 11.42
CA SER A 370 26.62 -7.88 10.88
C SER A 370 26.74 -6.41 11.27
N ALA A 371 25.67 -5.64 11.10
CA ALA A 371 25.65 -4.24 11.51
C ALA A 371 25.89 -4.07 13.02
N LEU A 372 25.23 -4.88 13.85
CA LEU A 372 25.43 -4.88 15.31
C LEU A 372 26.87 -5.19 15.73
N ILE A 373 27.43 -6.26 15.17
CA ILE A 373 28.80 -6.69 15.48
C ILE A 373 29.82 -5.66 14.98
N SER A 374 29.63 -5.14 13.78
CA SER A 374 30.45 -4.10 13.17
C SER A 374 30.46 -2.82 14.03
N SER A 375 29.30 -2.36 14.49
CA SER A 375 29.16 -1.22 15.39
C SER A 375 29.85 -1.48 16.73
N TYR A 376 29.56 -2.61 17.38
CA TYR A 376 30.14 -2.98 18.68
C TYR A 376 31.67 -3.06 18.63
N LYS A 377 32.23 -3.60 17.54
CA LYS A 377 33.66 -3.76 17.33
C LYS A 377 34.36 -2.55 16.72
N ASN A 378 33.60 -1.56 16.30
CA ASN A 378 34.08 -0.39 15.54
C ASN A 378 34.91 -0.79 14.31
N ILE A 379 34.41 -1.76 13.53
CA ILE A 379 35.06 -2.30 12.32
C ILE A 379 34.21 -1.91 11.10
N ASN A 380 34.82 -1.31 10.08
CA ASN A 380 34.14 -1.02 8.84
C ASN A 380 33.69 -2.31 8.13
N PRO A 381 32.46 -2.36 7.56
CA PRO A 381 32.05 -3.47 6.74
C PRO A 381 32.90 -3.53 5.46
N ARG A 382 32.98 -4.72 4.84
CA ARG A 382 33.65 -4.86 3.54
C ARG A 382 32.96 -4.02 2.48
N PRO A 383 33.72 -3.27 1.68
CA PRO A 383 33.16 -2.56 0.53
C PRO A 383 32.45 -3.53 -0.41
N ASN A 384 31.40 -3.04 -1.08
CA ASN A 384 30.65 -3.78 -2.10
C ASN A 384 30.21 -5.17 -1.67
N SER A 385 29.84 -5.32 -0.39
CA SER A 385 29.34 -6.59 0.17
C SER A 385 27.85 -6.54 0.47
N ILE A 386 27.16 -7.63 0.13
CA ILE A 386 25.77 -7.92 0.48
C ILE A 386 25.76 -9.06 1.50
N ILE A 387 24.91 -8.96 2.49
CA ILE A 387 24.82 -9.95 3.57
C ILE A 387 23.38 -10.43 3.67
N MET A 388 23.15 -11.74 3.60
CA MET A 388 21.82 -12.36 3.65
C MET A 388 21.88 -13.71 4.37
N GLY A 389 20.89 -13.99 5.20
CA GLY A 389 20.73 -15.27 5.89
C GLY A 389 19.76 -15.17 7.05
N GLU A 390 19.01 -16.20 7.32
CA GLU A 390 18.22 -16.32 8.54
C GLU A 390 19.09 -16.88 9.65
N VAL A 391 18.99 -16.31 10.85
CA VAL A 391 19.77 -16.76 12.02
C VAL A 391 18.86 -17.57 12.95
N GLY A 392 19.18 -18.85 13.12
CA GLY A 392 18.50 -19.72 14.06
C GLY A 392 18.96 -19.52 15.51
N LEU A 393 18.14 -19.97 16.47
CA LEU A 393 18.41 -19.80 17.91
C LEU A 393 19.70 -20.48 18.39
N THR A 394 20.16 -21.49 17.67
CA THR A 394 21.43 -22.15 17.99
C THR A 394 22.64 -21.43 17.37
N GLY A 395 22.38 -20.40 16.55
CA GLY A 395 23.39 -19.61 15.86
C GLY A 395 23.77 -20.15 14.49
N GLU A 396 23.03 -21.16 13.99
CA GLU A 396 23.13 -21.65 12.61
C GLU A 396 22.56 -20.65 11.62
N ILE A 397 23.07 -20.64 10.40
CA ILE A 397 22.57 -19.80 9.32
C ILE A 397 21.75 -20.66 8.35
N ARG A 398 20.50 -20.27 8.16
CA ARG A 398 19.51 -21.00 7.37
C ARG A 398 19.35 -20.42 5.97
N PRO A 399 18.98 -21.27 4.99
CA PRO A 399 18.66 -20.85 3.64
C PRO A 399 17.56 -19.79 3.59
N ILE A 400 17.61 -18.93 2.55
CA ILE A 400 16.66 -17.87 2.31
C ILE A 400 15.92 -18.05 1.00
N SER A 401 14.74 -17.47 0.90
CA SER A 401 13.93 -17.45 -0.33
C SER A 401 14.43 -16.39 -1.33
N PHE A 402 14.11 -16.59 -2.61
CA PHE A 402 14.37 -15.66 -3.71
C PHE A 402 15.86 -15.28 -3.89
N LEU A 403 16.77 -16.18 -3.57
CA LEU A 403 18.21 -15.90 -3.61
C LEU A 403 18.67 -15.38 -4.98
N GLU A 404 18.29 -16.05 -6.08
CA GLU A 404 18.72 -15.62 -7.41
C GLU A 404 18.24 -14.21 -7.78
N THR A 405 17.00 -13.88 -7.43
CA THR A 405 16.43 -12.55 -7.68
C THR A 405 17.20 -11.46 -6.90
N ARG A 406 17.54 -11.74 -5.65
CA ARG A 406 18.33 -10.84 -4.80
C ARG A 406 19.76 -10.66 -5.35
N LEU A 407 20.38 -11.74 -5.78
CA LEU A 407 21.72 -11.72 -6.36
C LEU A 407 21.77 -10.91 -7.66
N LYS A 408 20.81 -11.12 -8.57
CA LYS A 408 20.71 -10.35 -9.81
C LYS A 408 20.66 -8.83 -9.54
N GLU A 409 19.85 -8.41 -8.57
CA GLU A 409 19.76 -6.99 -8.21
C GLU A 409 21.06 -6.48 -7.59
N ALA A 410 21.67 -7.24 -6.67
CA ALA A 410 22.92 -6.86 -6.05
C ALA A 410 24.05 -6.68 -7.09
N ILE A 411 24.14 -7.59 -8.06
CA ILE A 411 25.10 -7.51 -9.15
C ILE A 411 24.83 -6.30 -10.05
N ARG A 412 23.57 -6.07 -10.40
CA ARG A 412 23.15 -4.90 -11.19
C ARG A 412 23.58 -3.59 -10.55
N GLN A 413 23.58 -3.54 -9.22
CA GLN A 413 24.01 -2.38 -8.41
C GLN A 413 25.52 -2.34 -8.13
N GLY A 414 26.32 -3.25 -8.71
CA GLY A 414 27.78 -3.25 -8.63
C GLY A 414 28.36 -3.90 -7.36
N PHE A 415 27.57 -4.68 -6.62
CA PHE A 415 28.08 -5.44 -5.49
C PHE A 415 28.79 -6.72 -5.98
N SER A 416 29.99 -6.97 -5.44
CA SER A 416 30.88 -8.07 -5.88
C SER A 416 31.12 -9.13 -4.81
N THR A 417 30.77 -8.87 -3.55
CA THR A 417 30.95 -9.83 -2.45
C THR A 417 29.57 -10.21 -1.87
N MET A 418 29.26 -11.50 -1.88
CA MET A 418 28.00 -12.04 -1.40
C MET A 418 28.22 -12.97 -0.22
N CYS A 419 27.75 -12.55 0.98
CA CYS A 419 27.80 -13.34 2.19
C CYS A 419 26.47 -14.11 2.32
N LEU A 420 26.52 -15.43 2.14
CA LEU A 420 25.35 -16.31 1.95
C LEU A 420 25.36 -17.51 2.90
N PRO A 421 24.20 -18.11 3.19
CA PRO A 421 24.12 -19.39 3.87
C PRO A 421 24.88 -20.48 3.11
N ALA A 422 25.65 -21.31 3.83
CA ALA A 422 26.51 -22.35 3.26
C ALA A 422 25.78 -23.33 2.30
N GLY A 423 24.54 -23.67 2.61
CA GLY A 423 23.72 -24.56 1.76
C GLY A 423 23.30 -23.96 0.43
N GLN A 424 23.47 -22.66 0.23
CA GLN A 424 23.04 -21.93 -0.97
C GLN A 424 24.19 -21.30 -1.77
N SER A 425 25.43 -21.46 -1.32
CA SER A 425 26.59 -20.83 -1.94
C SER A 425 27.03 -21.43 -3.28
N ARG A 426 26.40 -22.52 -3.73
CA ARG A 426 26.78 -23.27 -4.94
C ARG A 426 25.90 -22.90 -6.16
N SER A 427 25.70 -21.65 -6.47
CA SER A 427 25.03 -21.29 -7.74
C SER A 427 26.07 -21.17 -8.86
N PRO A 428 25.89 -21.86 -10.00
CA PRO A 428 26.96 -22.07 -11.01
C PRO A 428 27.27 -20.87 -11.92
N ASN A 429 26.52 -19.76 -11.86
CA ASN A 429 26.48 -18.78 -12.95
C ASN A 429 27.04 -17.38 -12.66
N TYR A 430 27.86 -17.20 -11.63
CA TYR A 430 28.36 -15.88 -11.27
C TYR A 430 29.89 -15.82 -11.26
N HIS A 431 30.50 -15.67 -12.44
CA HIS A 431 31.95 -15.71 -12.63
C HIS A 431 32.71 -14.53 -11.98
N ASP A 432 32.03 -13.40 -11.74
CA ASP A 432 32.66 -12.17 -11.26
C ASP A 432 32.34 -11.82 -9.79
N ILE A 433 31.80 -12.78 -9.00
CA ILE A 433 31.37 -12.54 -7.64
C ILE A 433 32.14 -13.41 -6.64
N SER A 434 32.60 -12.80 -5.58
CA SER A 434 33.13 -13.48 -4.42
C SER A 434 32.01 -13.94 -3.49
N VAL A 435 31.73 -15.23 -3.44
CA VAL A 435 30.75 -15.80 -2.52
C VAL A 435 31.45 -16.25 -1.23
N VAL A 436 31.00 -15.72 -0.10
CA VAL A 436 31.45 -16.12 1.23
C VAL A 436 30.35 -16.94 1.91
N SER A 437 30.65 -18.18 2.19
CA SER A 437 29.75 -19.16 2.79
C SER A 437 29.76 -19.02 4.31
N ILE A 438 28.58 -18.87 4.92
CA ILE A 438 28.41 -18.72 6.37
C ILE A 438 27.53 -19.87 6.87
N GLU A 439 28.08 -20.70 7.77
CA GLU A 439 27.34 -21.79 8.42
C GLU A 439 26.75 -21.38 9.76
N ASN A 440 27.45 -20.50 10.46
CA ASN A 440 27.08 -20.05 11.80
C ASN A 440 27.51 -18.60 12.08
N ILE A 441 27.00 -18.05 13.16
CA ILE A 441 27.26 -16.64 13.55
C ILE A 441 28.75 -16.34 13.83
N ARG A 442 29.59 -17.35 14.10
CA ARG A 442 31.04 -17.17 14.31
C ARG A 442 31.75 -16.90 13.00
N ASP A 443 31.33 -17.58 11.92
CA ASP A 443 31.85 -17.34 10.58
C ASP A 443 31.58 -15.90 10.11
N LEU A 444 30.44 -15.34 10.52
CA LEU A 444 30.14 -13.93 10.28
C LEU A 444 31.12 -13.01 11.00
N LEU A 445 31.44 -13.30 12.26
CA LEU A 445 32.44 -12.53 13.02
C LEU A 445 33.83 -12.58 12.35
N ASP A 446 34.21 -13.74 11.82
CA ASP A 446 35.48 -13.91 11.11
C ASP A 446 35.46 -13.17 9.76
N PHE A 447 34.31 -13.19 9.05
CA PHE A 447 34.11 -12.40 7.84
C PHE A 447 34.30 -10.91 8.09
N ILE A 448 33.73 -10.37 9.18
CA ILE A 448 33.84 -8.95 9.56
C ILE A 448 35.30 -8.61 9.94
N LYS A 449 36.01 -9.50 10.65
CA LYS A 449 37.38 -9.26 11.07
C LYS A 449 38.43 -9.35 9.95
N LYS A 450 38.21 -10.25 8.98
CA LYS A 450 39.14 -10.43 7.84
C LYS A 450 39.01 -9.24 6.88
N GLN A 451 39.61 -8.11 7.22
CA GLN A 451 39.81 -7.03 6.24
C GLN A 451 40.75 -7.55 5.14
N LEU A 452 40.40 -7.29 3.88
CA LEU A 452 41.34 -7.48 2.76
C LEU A 452 42.58 -6.62 3.04
N PRO A 453 43.81 -7.13 2.74
CA PRO A 453 44.99 -6.30 2.86
C PRO A 453 44.77 -5.01 2.08
N ARG A 454 45.12 -3.87 2.69
CA ARG A 454 45.10 -2.57 1.99
C ARG A 454 45.92 -2.75 0.71
N PRO A 455 45.44 -2.32 -0.46
CA PRO A 455 46.34 -2.23 -1.61
C PRO A 455 47.51 -1.36 -1.17
N ASP A 456 48.72 -1.89 -1.29
CA ASP A 456 49.94 -1.17 -0.97
C ASP A 456 49.92 0.18 -1.71
N ARG A 457 49.94 1.25 -0.91
CA ARG A 457 50.25 2.59 -1.42
C ARG A 457 51.79 2.63 -1.60
N ASN A 458 52.28 1.98 -2.62
CA ASN A 458 53.60 2.20 -3.16
C ASN A 458 53.51 2.16 -4.68
N ASN A 459 53.45 3.32 -5.26
CA ASN A 459 54.28 4.00 -6.29
C ASN A 459 53.52 5.17 -6.86
#